data_c9285e626214a9519632e0e0b6c67a18
#
_entry.id   c9285e626214a9519632e0e0b6c67a18
#
_cell.length_a   1.000
_cell.length_b   1.000
_cell.length_c   1.000
_cell.angle_alpha   90.00
_cell.angle_beta   90.00
_cell.angle_gamma   90.00
#
_symmetry.space_group_name_H-M   'P 1'
#
loop_
_entity.id
_entity.type
_entity.pdbx_description
1 polymer ?
#
loop_
_entity_poly.entity_id
_entity_poly.type
_entity_poly.pdbx_seq_one_letter_code
_entity_poly.pdbx_strand_id
1 'polypeptide(L)'
;MGYRSDVMMLCSINFDNKTMHLTSVPRDMWVKVPKSMDENGNVLTSTEQRINTAYSFGGGPDKDGAKFAMKCMEDFLSLDGMFDVKIDYYVSIDIDGLYKLADDIGGVEVVMDRYVAGVGNKGDTVTINKSNIDAYIRTRKGAGDDYGRVSRQQDYIMAVAKKIKAMGTTEAVTSMYGTITQYAKTNLSLDQCLSLAGFVKDFDLDNLTKYTITGNGFRTSGGASVLKVDEEKLKSYMLEYFYDQEA
;
A
#
# COMPACT_ATOMS: atom_id res chain seq x y z
N MET A 1 -13.14 -10.90 15.45
CA MET A 1 -13.16 -9.97 14.30
C MET A 1 -12.03 -10.36 13.37
N GLY A 2 -12.31 -10.47 12.07
CA GLY A 2 -11.24 -10.84 11.12
C GLY A 2 -10.35 -9.63 10.82
N TYR A 3 -9.07 -9.86 10.76
CA TYR A 3 -8.08 -8.87 10.31
C TYR A 3 -8.29 -8.55 8.83
N ARG A 4 -8.46 -7.29 8.45
CA ARG A 4 -8.61 -6.85 7.06
C ARG A 4 -7.66 -5.71 6.77
N SER A 5 -7.06 -5.73 5.58
CA SER A 5 -6.23 -4.63 5.11
C SER A 5 -7.12 -3.46 4.68
N ASP A 6 -6.98 -2.31 5.33
CA ASP A 6 -7.71 -1.09 4.95
C ASP A 6 -6.99 -0.32 3.83
N VAL A 7 -5.67 -0.43 3.79
CA VAL A 7 -4.78 0.16 2.80
C VAL A 7 -3.92 -0.94 2.21
N MET A 8 -3.86 -1.00 0.89
CA MET A 8 -2.98 -1.93 0.16
C MET A 8 -2.28 -1.14 -0.95
N MET A 9 -0.96 -1.14 -0.90
CA MET A 9 -0.11 -0.48 -1.88
C MET A 9 1.02 -1.41 -2.30
N LEU A 10 1.30 -1.43 -3.59
CA LEU A 10 2.49 -2.05 -4.16
C LEU A 10 3.49 -0.94 -4.46
N CYS A 11 4.71 -1.07 -3.94
CA CYS A 11 5.83 -0.22 -4.31
C CYS A 11 6.76 -1.05 -5.20
N SER A 12 6.97 -0.60 -6.41
CA SER A 12 7.87 -1.22 -7.37
C SER A 12 9.06 -0.30 -7.62
N ILE A 13 10.26 -0.86 -7.56
CA ILE A 13 11.52 -0.13 -7.71
C ILE A 13 12.34 -0.81 -8.80
N ASN A 14 12.68 -0.05 -9.82
CA ASN A 14 13.68 -0.43 -10.80
C ASN A 14 14.98 0.30 -10.45
N PHE A 15 16.00 -0.46 -10.01
CA PHE A 15 17.28 0.09 -9.58
C PHE A 15 18.16 0.53 -10.75
N ASP A 16 17.99 -0.06 -11.92
CA ASP A 16 18.82 0.21 -13.11
C ASP A 16 18.47 1.56 -13.72
N ASN A 17 17.20 1.80 -13.98
CA ASN A 17 16.73 3.07 -14.56
C ASN A 17 16.29 4.09 -13.49
N LYS A 18 16.38 3.74 -12.21
CA LYS A 18 15.99 4.59 -11.06
C LYS A 18 14.56 5.11 -11.17
N THR A 19 13.63 4.21 -11.44
CA THR A 19 12.19 4.53 -11.40
C THR A 19 11.50 3.87 -10.22
N MET A 20 10.45 4.49 -9.72
CA MET A 20 9.65 3.99 -8.62
C MET A 20 8.17 4.22 -8.92
N HIS A 21 7.35 3.19 -8.69
CA HIS A 21 5.92 3.25 -8.88
C HIS A 21 5.20 2.88 -7.58
N LEU A 22 4.22 3.68 -7.18
CA LEU A 22 3.37 3.43 -6.01
C LEU A 22 1.94 3.17 -6.51
N THR A 23 1.54 1.91 -6.48
CA THR A 23 0.24 1.44 -6.96
C THR A 23 -0.69 1.14 -5.81
N SER A 24 -1.79 1.87 -5.71
CA SER A 24 -2.84 1.59 -4.74
C SER A 24 -3.87 0.62 -5.30
N VAL A 25 -4.20 -0.38 -4.49
CA VAL A 25 -5.25 -1.36 -4.81
C VAL A 25 -6.45 -1.13 -3.89
N PRO A 26 -7.61 -0.76 -4.46
CA PRO A 26 -8.82 -0.58 -3.66
C PRO A 26 -9.19 -1.86 -2.92
N ARG A 27 -9.40 -1.76 -1.62
CA ARG A 27 -9.67 -2.89 -0.73
C ARG A 27 -10.96 -3.67 -1.08
N ASP A 28 -11.87 -3.02 -1.77
CA ASP A 28 -13.18 -3.59 -2.15
C ASP A 28 -13.15 -4.28 -3.54
N MET A 29 -11.95 -4.46 -4.17
CA MET A 29 -11.80 -5.27 -5.38
C MET A 29 -12.28 -6.69 -5.13
N TRP A 30 -13.16 -7.18 -6.01
CA TRP A 30 -13.74 -8.52 -5.94
C TRP A 30 -12.91 -9.47 -6.79
N VAL A 31 -12.23 -10.39 -6.14
CA VAL A 31 -11.21 -11.26 -6.76
C VAL A 31 -11.28 -12.68 -6.20
N LYS A 32 -10.59 -13.61 -6.83
CA LYS A 32 -10.31 -14.93 -6.24
C LYS A 32 -9.30 -14.76 -5.11
N VAL A 33 -9.72 -15.00 -3.88
CA VAL A 33 -8.89 -14.89 -2.68
C VAL A 33 -8.47 -16.28 -2.21
N PRO A 34 -7.18 -16.57 -1.98
CA PRO A 34 -6.71 -17.80 -1.38
C PRO A 34 -7.37 -18.07 -0.03
N LYS A 35 -7.93 -19.27 0.16
CA LYS A 35 -8.44 -19.76 1.46
C LYS A 35 -7.47 -20.68 2.14
N SER A 36 -6.74 -21.46 1.37
CA SER A 36 -5.67 -22.33 1.83
C SER A 36 -4.55 -22.40 0.81
N MET A 37 -3.32 -22.50 1.32
CA MET A 37 -2.10 -22.68 0.55
C MET A 37 -1.29 -23.83 1.16
N ASP A 38 -0.47 -24.48 0.35
CA ASP A 38 0.52 -25.45 0.82
C ASP A 38 1.76 -24.73 1.42
N GLU A 39 2.72 -25.52 1.91
CA GLU A 39 3.97 -25.00 2.46
C GLU A 39 4.85 -24.27 1.43
N ASN A 40 4.66 -24.55 0.14
CA ASN A 40 5.37 -23.91 -0.97
C ASN A 40 4.67 -22.62 -1.45
N GLY A 41 3.51 -22.27 -0.87
CA GLY A 41 2.73 -21.08 -1.25
C GLY A 41 1.78 -21.29 -2.42
N ASN A 42 1.59 -22.54 -2.89
CA ASN A 42 0.61 -22.82 -3.94
C ASN A 42 -0.81 -22.77 -3.37
N VAL A 43 -1.72 -22.14 -4.11
CA VAL A 43 -3.12 -22.03 -3.70
C VAL A 43 -3.82 -23.36 -3.89
N LEU A 44 -4.30 -23.95 -2.79
CA LEU A 44 -5.08 -25.21 -2.79
C LEU A 44 -6.57 -24.94 -2.97
N THR A 45 -7.10 -23.92 -2.31
CA THR A 45 -8.50 -23.51 -2.44
C THR A 45 -8.61 -21.99 -2.44
N SER A 46 -9.61 -21.49 -3.17
CA SER A 46 -9.90 -20.06 -3.25
C SER A 46 -11.40 -19.78 -3.17
N THR A 47 -11.77 -18.52 -2.97
CA THR A 47 -13.15 -18.05 -3.01
C THR A 47 -13.19 -16.63 -3.54
N GLU A 48 -14.28 -16.26 -4.21
CA GLU A 48 -14.51 -14.87 -4.60
C GLU A 48 -14.87 -14.02 -3.38
N GLN A 49 -14.07 -13.02 -3.11
CA GLN A 49 -14.21 -12.11 -1.98
C GLN A 49 -13.55 -10.76 -2.28
N ARG A 50 -13.74 -9.79 -1.37
CA ARG A 50 -12.92 -8.57 -1.40
C ARG A 50 -11.46 -8.93 -1.18
N ILE A 51 -10.56 -8.35 -1.96
CA ILE A 51 -9.12 -8.61 -1.91
C ILE A 51 -8.54 -8.43 -0.50
N ASN A 52 -9.07 -7.49 0.28
CA ASN A 52 -8.62 -7.23 1.65
C ASN A 52 -8.93 -8.35 2.67
N THR A 53 -9.69 -9.37 2.28
CA THR A 53 -9.96 -10.53 3.13
C THR A 53 -8.83 -11.56 3.08
N ALA A 54 -7.91 -11.49 2.11
CA ALA A 54 -6.78 -12.40 1.99
C ALA A 54 -5.95 -12.45 3.28
N TYR A 55 -5.67 -11.30 3.87
CA TYR A 55 -4.95 -11.20 5.14
C TYR A 55 -5.65 -11.95 6.30
N SER A 56 -6.98 -11.92 6.34
CA SER A 56 -7.78 -12.68 7.32
C SER A 56 -7.71 -14.18 7.08
N PHE A 57 -7.77 -14.63 5.83
CA PHE A 57 -7.68 -16.06 5.50
C PHE A 57 -6.34 -16.65 5.88
N GLY A 58 -5.25 -15.89 5.77
CA GLY A 58 -3.92 -16.27 6.27
C GLY A 58 -3.78 -16.19 7.80
N GLY A 59 -4.84 -15.80 8.53
CA GLY A 59 -4.84 -15.76 10.00
C GLY A 59 -4.29 -14.47 10.61
N GLY A 60 -4.11 -13.42 9.81
CA GLY A 60 -3.72 -12.09 10.29
C GLY A 60 -2.22 -11.95 10.61
N PRO A 61 -1.85 -11.00 11.51
CA PRO A 61 -0.46 -10.60 11.73
C PRO A 61 0.40 -11.67 12.40
N ASP A 62 -0.21 -12.60 13.13
CA ASP A 62 0.51 -13.62 13.90
C ASP A 62 0.68 -14.95 13.16
N LYS A 63 0.22 -15.01 11.92
CA LYS A 63 0.30 -16.19 11.03
C LYS A 63 0.70 -15.76 9.62
N ASP A 64 0.15 -16.41 8.61
CA ASP A 64 0.49 -16.23 7.20
C ASP A 64 -0.29 -15.11 6.50
N GLY A 65 -0.91 -14.17 7.25
CA GLY A 65 -1.75 -13.11 6.69
C GLY A 65 -1.08 -12.32 5.58
N ALA A 66 0.18 -11.94 5.77
CA ALA A 66 0.95 -11.22 4.76
C ALA A 66 1.22 -12.09 3.51
N LYS A 67 1.58 -13.36 3.68
CA LYS A 67 1.80 -14.29 2.55
C LYS A 67 0.54 -14.47 1.71
N PHE A 68 -0.62 -14.63 2.36
CA PHE A 68 -1.90 -14.73 1.67
C PHE A 68 -2.25 -13.44 0.93
N ALA A 69 -1.98 -12.28 1.52
CA ALA A 69 -2.20 -10.99 0.87
C ALA A 69 -1.27 -10.79 -0.32
N MET A 70 0.02 -11.12 -0.21
CA MET A 70 0.99 -11.08 -1.31
C MET A 70 0.54 -11.99 -2.46
N LYS A 71 0.25 -13.26 -2.18
CA LYS A 71 -0.20 -14.21 -3.20
C LYS A 71 -1.48 -13.77 -3.90
N CYS A 72 -2.45 -13.27 -3.14
CA CYS A 72 -3.67 -12.73 -3.70
C CYS A 72 -3.41 -11.52 -4.61
N MET A 73 -2.46 -10.67 -4.25
CA MET A 73 -2.04 -9.52 -5.05
C MET A 73 -1.32 -9.96 -6.33
N GLU A 74 -0.40 -10.92 -6.23
CA GLU A 74 0.29 -11.51 -7.39
C GLU A 74 -0.71 -12.09 -8.38
N ASP A 75 -1.63 -12.95 -7.92
CA ASP A 75 -2.66 -13.58 -8.75
C ASP A 75 -3.59 -12.53 -9.40
N PHE A 76 -3.95 -11.49 -8.65
CA PHE A 76 -4.78 -10.40 -9.16
C PHE A 76 -4.07 -9.59 -10.26
N LEU A 77 -2.81 -9.24 -10.05
CA LEU A 77 -2.03 -8.45 -11.01
C LEU A 77 -1.56 -9.27 -12.20
N SER A 78 -1.52 -10.60 -12.08
CA SER A 78 -1.13 -11.50 -13.18
C SER A 78 -2.15 -11.51 -14.31
N LEU A 79 -3.37 -11.05 -14.11
CA LEU A 79 -4.47 -11.08 -15.08
C LEU A 79 -4.62 -12.48 -15.73
N ASP A 80 -4.93 -13.46 -14.88
CA ASP A 80 -5.08 -14.88 -15.27
C ASP A 80 -3.82 -15.47 -15.94
N GLY A 81 -2.63 -15.04 -15.50
CA GLY A 81 -1.34 -15.55 -15.96
C GLY A 81 -0.78 -14.85 -17.21
N MET A 82 -1.37 -13.70 -17.60
CA MET A 82 -0.81 -12.87 -18.67
C MET A 82 0.53 -12.27 -18.27
N PHE A 83 0.70 -11.94 -16.99
CA PHE A 83 1.88 -11.33 -16.43
C PHE A 83 2.48 -12.21 -15.34
N ASP A 84 3.79 -12.37 -15.33
CA ASP A 84 4.52 -13.01 -14.23
C ASP A 84 4.83 -11.94 -13.17
N VAL A 85 4.04 -11.93 -12.09
CA VAL A 85 4.16 -10.96 -11.01
C VAL A 85 4.63 -11.64 -9.75
N LYS A 86 5.72 -11.15 -9.19
CA LYS A 86 6.26 -11.61 -7.91
C LYS A 86 6.45 -10.43 -6.96
N ILE A 87 6.04 -10.62 -5.73
CA ILE A 87 6.23 -9.66 -4.64
C ILE A 87 7.26 -10.24 -3.67
N ASP A 88 8.41 -9.61 -3.57
CA ASP A 88 9.53 -10.11 -2.77
C ASP A 88 9.40 -9.75 -1.29
N TYR A 89 8.89 -8.54 -1.00
CA TYR A 89 8.88 -7.99 0.33
C TYR A 89 7.51 -7.42 0.71
N TYR A 90 7.26 -7.39 2.00
CA TYR A 90 6.07 -6.74 2.55
C TYR A 90 6.38 -5.95 3.82
N VAL A 91 5.58 -4.94 4.07
CA VAL A 91 5.44 -4.28 5.37
C VAL A 91 3.96 -4.21 5.70
N SER A 92 3.56 -4.83 6.78
CA SER A 92 2.21 -4.76 7.33
C SER A 92 2.27 -4.06 8.68
N ILE A 93 1.60 -2.93 8.80
CA ILE A 93 1.57 -2.12 10.00
C ILE A 93 0.11 -1.89 10.43
N ASP A 94 -0.17 -2.00 11.71
CA ASP A 94 -1.46 -1.63 12.27
C ASP A 94 -1.57 -0.11 12.51
N ILE A 95 -2.75 0.33 12.92
CA ILE A 95 -3.00 1.75 13.11
C ILE A 95 -2.20 2.35 14.27
N ASP A 96 -1.96 1.56 15.33
CA ASP A 96 -1.20 2.01 16.49
C ASP A 96 0.28 2.19 16.14
N GLY A 97 0.81 1.26 15.33
CA GLY A 97 2.15 1.37 14.76
C GLY A 97 2.29 2.58 13.84
N LEU A 98 1.26 2.88 13.07
CA LEU A 98 1.27 4.07 12.20
C LEU A 98 1.27 5.36 13.03
N TYR A 99 0.52 5.42 14.15
CA TYR A 99 0.58 6.56 15.08
C TYR A 99 1.96 6.71 15.71
N LYS A 100 2.55 5.61 16.14
CA LYS A 100 3.87 5.61 16.74
C LYS A 100 4.95 6.04 15.75
N LEU A 101 4.87 5.54 14.53
CA LEU A 101 5.77 5.93 13.44
C LEU A 101 5.70 7.44 13.18
N ALA A 102 4.48 7.99 13.11
CA ALA A 102 4.28 9.42 12.93
C ALA A 102 4.90 10.26 14.06
N ASP A 103 4.82 9.76 15.31
CA ASP A 103 5.47 10.41 16.46
C ASP A 103 6.99 10.35 16.37
N ASP A 104 7.55 9.17 16.05
CA ASP A 104 9.01 8.95 16.01
C ASP A 104 9.73 9.83 14.99
N ILE A 105 9.07 10.12 13.86
CA ILE A 105 9.61 11.02 12.84
C ILE A 105 9.20 12.48 13.04
N GLY A 106 8.49 12.81 14.13
CA GLY A 106 8.03 14.16 14.45
C GLY A 106 6.94 14.69 13.50
N GLY A 107 6.15 13.80 12.91
CA GLY A 107 5.12 14.13 11.93
C GLY A 107 5.66 14.42 10.53
N VAL A 108 4.75 14.51 9.57
CA VAL A 108 5.06 14.83 8.17
C VAL A 108 4.19 15.96 7.65
N GLU A 109 4.76 16.85 6.85
CA GLU A 109 4.02 17.93 6.23
C GLU A 109 3.36 17.47 4.93
N VAL A 110 2.08 17.83 4.78
CA VAL A 110 1.31 17.62 3.56
C VAL A 110 0.61 18.90 3.16
N VAL A 111 0.46 19.13 1.86
CA VAL A 111 -0.39 20.19 1.33
C VAL A 111 -1.76 19.59 1.03
N MET A 112 -2.79 20.14 1.65
CA MET A 112 -4.15 19.64 1.52
C MET A 112 -4.71 19.90 0.12
N ASP A 113 -5.09 18.87 -0.62
CA ASP A 113 -5.77 18.98 -1.91
C ASP A 113 -7.27 19.31 -1.77
N ARG A 114 -7.81 19.06 -0.57
CA ARG A 114 -9.22 19.26 -0.21
C ARG A 114 -9.41 19.44 1.29
N TYR A 115 -10.62 19.82 1.68
CA TYR A 115 -11.02 19.85 3.08
C TYR A 115 -11.10 18.45 3.68
N VAL A 116 -10.55 18.26 4.87
CA VAL A 116 -10.73 17.07 5.72
C VAL A 116 -11.04 17.52 7.13
N ALA A 117 -12.20 17.12 7.64
CA ALA A 117 -12.66 17.49 8.97
C ALA A 117 -11.64 17.06 10.06
N GLY A 118 -11.28 17.98 10.95
CA GLY A 118 -10.30 17.75 12.01
C GLY A 118 -8.84 17.76 11.53
N VAL A 119 -8.58 18.10 10.26
CA VAL A 119 -7.22 18.18 9.69
C VAL A 119 -6.93 19.55 9.10
N GLY A 120 -7.65 19.97 8.04
CA GLY A 120 -7.39 21.25 7.39
C GLY A 120 -8.25 21.49 6.15
N ASN A 121 -8.08 22.67 5.55
CA ASN A 121 -8.75 23.09 4.33
C ASN A 121 -7.87 22.85 3.10
N LYS A 122 -8.47 22.93 1.92
CA LYS A 122 -7.72 22.88 0.66
C LYS A 122 -6.69 24.04 0.61
N GLY A 123 -5.45 23.69 0.31
CA GLY A 123 -4.32 24.60 0.21
C GLY A 123 -3.55 24.80 1.52
N ASP A 124 -4.07 24.34 2.67
CA ASP A 124 -3.34 24.40 3.92
C ASP A 124 -2.13 23.46 3.88
N THR A 125 -1.00 23.90 4.44
CA THR A 125 0.12 23.02 4.79
C THR A 125 -0.09 22.55 6.23
N VAL A 126 -0.25 21.25 6.43
CA VAL A 126 -0.59 20.66 7.74
C VAL A 126 0.44 19.60 8.11
N THR A 127 0.87 19.60 9.37
CA THR A 127 1.67 18.50 9.92
C THR A 127 0.74 17.36 10.32
N ILE A 128 0.85 16.24 9.61
CA ILE A 128 0.17 14.99 9.97
C ILE A 128 0.98 14.28 11.05
N ASN A 129 0.37 14.08 12.19
CA ASN A 129 0.94 13.46 13.38
C ASN A 129 -0.11 12.57 14.06
N LYS A 130 0.22 12.02 15.21
CA LYS A 130 -0.67 11.12 15.98
C LYS A 130 -2.07 11.69 16.21
N SER A 131 -2.23 13.00 16.34
CA SER A 131 -3.53 13.61 16.69
C SER A 131 -4.52 13.67 15.54
N ASN A 132 -4.04 13.70 14.29
CA ASN A 132 -4.88 13.92 13.10
C ASN A 132 -4.70 12.88 11.99
N ILE A 133 -3.74 11.97 12.10
CA ILE A 133 -3.45 10.96 11.07
C ILE A 133 -4.66 10.06 10.80
N ASP A 134 -5.43 9.65 11.81
CA ASP A 134 -6.62 8.81 11.61
C ASP A 134 -7.66 9.52 10.75
N ALA A 135 -7.96 10.79 11.06
CA ALA A 135 -8.85 11.60 10.25
C ALA A 135 -8.31 11.78 8.82
N TYR A 136 -7.01 12.03 8.66
CA TYR A 136 -6.40 12.23 7.36
C TYR A 136 -6.49 11.01 6.46
N ILE A 137 -6.13 9.81 6.94
CA ILE A 137 -6.01 8.60 6.11
C ILE A 137 -7.32 7.80 5.98
N ARG A 138 -8.35 8.02 6.85
CA ARG A 138 -9.57 7.20 6.88
C ARG A 138 -10.84 7.92 6.48
N THR A 139 -10.90 9.25 6.57
CA THR A 139 -12.12 10.02 6.24
C THR A 139 -12.49 9.84 4.77
N ARG A 140 -13.76 9.57 4.51
CA ARG A 140 -14.34 9.44 3.16
C ARG A 140 -15.34 10.56 2.87
N LYS A 141 -16.36 10.72 3.72
CA LYS A 141 -17.45 11.68 3.52
C LYS A 141 -16.94 13.11 3.52
N GLY A 142 -17.27 13.88 2.49
CA GLY A 142 -16.87 15.28 2.35
C GLY A 142 -15.39 15.48 1.98
N ALA A 143 -14.63 14.40 1.81
CA ALA A 143 -13.19 14.45 1.54
C ALA A 143 -12.80 13.66 0.27
N GLY A 144 -13.68 13.62 -0.75
CA GLY A 144 -13.42 12.99 -2.06
C GLY A 144 -13.70 11.50 -2.09
N ASP A 145 -14.55 11.00 -1.19
CA ASP A 145 -14.98 9.60 -1.11
C ASP A 145 -13.79 8.61 -1.00
N ASP A 146 -13.87 7.47 -1.66
CA ASP A 146 -12.84 6.43 -1.57
C ASP A 146 -11.56 6.79 -2.33
N TYR A 147 -11.68 7.40 -3.50
CA TYR A 147 -10.52 7.85 -4.28
C TYR A 147 -9.76 8.98 -3.58
N GLY A 148 -10.47 9.92 -2.96
CA GLY A 148 -9.85 10.96 -2.15
C GLY A 148 -9.10 10.41 -0.94
N ARG A 149 -9.62 9.36 -0.32
CA ARG A 149 -8.91 8.64 0.75
C ARG A 149 -7.64 7.98 0.23
N VAL A 150 -7.70 7.26 -0.88
CA VAL A 150 -6.54 6.59 -1.50
C VAL A 150 -5.46 7.60 -1.87
N SER A 151 -5.84 8.75 -2.47
CA SER A 151 -4.89 9.83 -2.78
C SER A 151 -4.15 10.31 -1.53
N ARG A 152 -4.87 10.60 -0.43
CA ARG A 152 -4.23 11.02 0.82
C ARG A 152 -3.32 9.97 1.43
N GLN A 153 -3.64 8.69 1.29
CA GLN A 153 -2.78 7.60 1.74
C GLN A 153 -1.46 7.58 0.94
N GLN A 154 -1.52 7.78 -0.37
CA GLN A 154 -0.32 7.93 -1.20
C GLN A 154 0.48 9.17 -0.82
N ASP A 155 -0.19 10.31 -0.64
CA ASP A 155 0.46 11.57 -0.23
C ASP A 155 1.15 11.44 1.13
N TYR A 156 0.54 10.72 2.07
CA TYR A 156 1.15 10.43 3.36
C TYR A 156 2.43 9.61 3.22
N ILE A 157 2.42 8.52 2.45
CA ILE A 157 3.62 7.70 2.19
C ILE A 157 4.73 8.52 1.53
N MET A 158 4.37 9.39 0.59
CA MET A 158 5.31 10.31 -0.04
C MET A 158 5.91 11.31 0.96
N ALA A 159 5.08 11.86 1.83
CA ALA A 159 5.55 12.78 2.86
C ALA A 159 6.48 12.10 3.87
N VAL A 160 6.19 10.84 4.23
CA VAL A 160 7.09 10.00 5.05
C VAL A 160 8.43 9.80 4.33
N ALA A 161 8.43 9.43 3.06
CA ALA A 161 9.66 9.23 2.28
C ALA A 161 10.49 10.53 2.19
N LYS A 162 9.85 11.67 1.93
CA LYS A 162 10.50 12.99 1.94
C LYS A 162 11.11 13.32 3.31
N LYS A 163 10.41 13.02 4.39
CA LYS A 163 10.89 13.22 5.76
C LYS A 163 12.10 12.35 6.08
N ILE A 164 12.06 11.06 5.74
CA ILE A 164 13.18 10.12 5.91
C ILE A 164 14.41 10.63 5.15
N LYS A 165 14.22 11.07 3.91
CA LYS A 165 15.30 11.64 3.08
C LYS A 165 15.92 12.87 3.75
N ALA A 166 15.11 13.75 4.33
CA ALA A 166 15.56 14.99 4.99
C ALA A 166 16.26 14.75 6.34
N MET A 167 15.87 13.71 7.09
CA MET A 167 16.49 13.38 8.39
C MET A 167 17.89 12.76 8.25
N GLY A 168 18.24 12.28 7.08
CA GLY A 168 19.41 11.42 6.91
C GLY A 168 19.01 9.94 7.09
N THR A 169 19.21 9.17 6.02
CA THR A 169 18.63 7.83 5.89
C THR A 169 19.02 6.85 7.00
N THR A 170 20.27 6.85 7.43
CA THR A 170 20.75 5.92 8.50
C THR A 170 20.11 6.25 9.84
N GLU A 171 20.04 7.54 10.22
CA GLU A 171 19.44 7.99 11.47
C GLU A 171 17.93 7.72 11.50
N ALA A 172 17.24 8.02 10.39
CA ALA A 172 15.81 7.75 10.24
C ALA A 172 15.51 6.25 10.37
N VAL A 173 16.22 5.38 9.62
CA VAL A 173 16.02 3.93 9.68
C VAL A 173 16.30 3.40 11.08
N THR A 174 17.37 3.84 11.74
CA THR A 174 17.70 3.39 13.08
C THR A 174 16.65 3.79 14.12
N SER A 175 16.14 5.03 14.04
CA SER A 175 15.08 5.52 14.94
C SER A 175 13.75 4.81 14.72
N MET A 176 13.40 4.51 13.47
CA MET A 176 12.14 3.87 13.11
C MET A 176 12.17 2.34 13.25
N TYR A 177 13.35 1.70 13.23
CA TYR A 177 13.47 0.25 13.21
C TYR A 177 12.86 -0.40 14.45
N GLY A 178 13.02 0.19 15.62
CA GLY A 178 12.38 -0.28 16.86
C GLY A 178 10.85 -0.28 16.75
N THR A 179 10.28 0.77 16.20
CA THR A 179 8.82 0.88 15.96
C THR A 179 8.36 -0.11 14.90
N ILE A 180 9.09 -0.23 13.79
CA ILE A 180 8.76 -1.20 12.73
C ILE A 180 8.77 -2.61 13.29
N THR A 181 9.80 -3.03 14.04
CA THR A 181 9.89 -4.39 14.60
C THR A 181 8.84 -4.68 15.66
N GLN A 182 8.37 -3.67 16.37
CA GLN A 182 7.36 -3.83 17.42
C GLN A 182 5.92 -3.82 16.86
N TYR A 183 5.62 -2.94 15.91
CA TYR A 183 4.25 -2.67 15.45
C TYR A 183 3.99 -3.06 13.98
N ALA A 184 5.02 -3.45 13.26
CA ALA A 184 4.87 -3.95 11.89
C ALA A 184 5.33 -5.40 11.78
N LYS A 185 4.82 -6.08 10.77
CA LYS A 185 5.35 -7.37 10.30
C LYS A 185 5.97 -7.16 8.94
N THR A 186 7.18 -7.65 8.75
CA THR A 186 7.92 -7.55 7.50
C THR A 186 8.87 -8.72 7.34
N ASN A 187 9.21 -9.06 6.12
CA ASN A 187 10.31 -9.97 5.79
C ASN A 187 11.59 -9.21 5.38
N LEU A 188 11.60 -7.87 5.46
CA LEU A 188 12.80 -7.07 5.23
C LEU A 188 13.77 -7.21 6.42
N SER A 189 15.03 -7.49 6.13
CA SER A 189 16.12 -7.37 7.09
C SER A 189 16.51 -5.90 7.33
N LEU A 190 17.24 -5.62 8.40
CA LEU A 190 17.78 -4.27 8.65
C LEU A 190 18.67 -3.79 7.50
N ASP A 191 19.53 -4.66 6.96
CA ASP A 191 20.42 -4.32 5.85
C ASP A 191 19.65 -3.97 4.58
N GLN A 192 18.55 -4.68 4.32
CA GLN A 192 17.65 -4.35 3.21
C GLN A 192 16.94 -3.02 3.43
N CYS A 193 16.49 -2.73 4.65
CA CYS A 193 15.92 -1.42 4.99
C CYS A 193 16.93 -0.29 4.78
N LEU A 194 18.17 -0.48 5.22
CA LEU A 194 19.26 0.48 5.02
C LEU A 194 19.59 0.68 3.52
N SER A 195 19.61 -0.39 2.74
CA SER A 195 19.84 -0.32 1.29
C SER A 195 18.72 0.43 0.57
N LEU A 196 17.45 0.14 0.91
CA LEU A 196 16.30 0.87 0.37
C LEU A 196 16.31 2.35 0.77
N ALA A 197 16.67 2.65 2.02
CA ALA A 197 16.79 4.02 2.48
C ALA A 197 17.94 4.77 1.73
N GLY A 198 19.05 4.08 1.46
CA GLY A 198 20.14 4.60 0.61
C GLY A 198 19.65 4.93 -0.80
N PHE A 199 18.87 4.05 -1.41
CA PHE A 199 18.25 4.32 -2.71
C PHE A 199 17.32 5.55 -2.66
N VAL A 200 16.43 5.63 -1.68
CA VAL A 200 15.51 6.78 -1.52
C VAL A 200 16.27 8.10 -1.33
N LYS A 201 17.43 8.08 -0.68
CA LYS A 201 18.26 9.26 -0.50
C LYS A 201 18.67 9.89 -1.84
N ASP A 202 19.06 9.06 -2.80
CA ASP A 202 19.55 9.50 -4.11
C ASP A 202 18.44 9.60 -5.17
N PHE A 203 17.26 9.04 -4.87
CA PHE A 203 16.11 9.04 -5.75
C PHE A 203 15.40 10.40 -5.72
N ASP A 204 15.04 10.92 -6.90
CA ASP A 204 14.19 12.09 -7.00
C ASP A 204 12.71 11.69 -6.80
N LEU A 205 12.19 11.97 -5.62
CA LEU A 205 10.81 11.62 -5.24
C LEU A 205 9.74 12.29 -6.11
N ASP A 206 10.07 13.35 -6.85
CA ASP A 206 9.14 13.98 -7.78
C ASP A 206 8.98 13.16 -9.07
N ASN A 207 9.90 12.21 -9.34
CA ASN A 207 9.82 11.23 -10.42
C ASN A 207 9.08 9.95 -10.02
N LEU A 208 8.50 9.88 -8.81
CA LEU A 208 7.68 8.75 -8.41
C LEU A 208 6.32 8.79 -9.10
N THR A 209 6.01 7.73 -9.83
CA THR A 209 4.68 7.56 -10.45
C THR A 209 3.68 7.02 -9.43
N LYS A 210 2.54 7.68 -9.30
CA LYS A 210 1.40 7.21 -8.49
C LYS A 210 0.31 6.69 -9.40
N TYR A 211 -0.17 5.50 -9.12
CA TYR A 211 -1.29 4.88 -9.82
C TYR A 211 -2.32 4.34 -8.83
N THR A 212 -3.58 4.35 -9.20
CA THR A 212 -4.66 3.69 -8.46
C THR A 212 -5.41 2.78 -9.41
N ILE A 213 -5.43 1.48 -9.11
CA ILE A 213 -6.20 0.52 -9.91
C ILE A 213 -7.67 0.90 -9.84
N THR A 214 -8.30 1.00 -10.99
CA THR A 214 -9.71 1.39 -11.12
C THR A 214 -10.60 0.17 -11.31
N GLY A 215 -11.87 0.32 -10.98
CA GLY A 215 -12.88 -0.72 -11.18
C GLY A 215 -14.29 -0.16 -11.19
N ASN A 216 -15.19 -0.94 -11.74
CA ASN A 216 -16.61 -0.65 -11.83
C ASN A 216 -17.35 -1.23 -10.62
N GLY A 217 -18.16 -0.39 -9.97
CA GLY A 217 -18.96 -0.81 -8.82
C GLY A 217 -20.08 -1.76 -9.22
N PHE A 218 -20.27 -2.84 -8.45
CA PHE A 218 -21.41 -3.71 -8.57
C PHE A 218 -21.86 -4.24 -7.21
N ARG A 219 -23.01 -4.91 -7.17
CA ARG A 219 -23.49 -5.61 -5.99
C ARG A 219 -23.42 -7.12 -6.21
N THR A 220 -22.82 -7.82 -5.25
CA THR A 220 -22.82 -9.28 -5.24
C THR A 220 -24.24 -9.82 -4.98
N SER A 221 -24.46 -11.11 -5.22
CA SER A 221 -25.72 -11.78 -4.86
C SER A 221 -26.06 -11.66 -3.38
N GLY A 222 -25.07 -11.55 -2.50
CA GLY A 222 -25.21 -11.30 -1.06
C GLY A 222 -25.43 -9.81 -0.71
N GLY A 223 -25.58 -8.91 -1.69
CA GLY A 223 -25.85 -7.49 -1.50
C GLY A 223 -24.63 -6.62 -1.16
N ALA A 224 -23.41 -7.18 -1.11
CA ALA A 224 -22.20 -6.41 -0.83
C ALA A 224 -21.86 -5.50 -2.02
N SER A 225 -21.54 -4.23 -1.75
CA SER A 225 -21.01 -3.30 -2.74
C SER A 225 -19.52 -3.54 -2.89
N VAL A 226 -19.06 -3.83 -4.11
CA VAL A 226 -17.69 -4.21 -4.44
C VAL A 226 -17.28 -3.63 -5.80
N LEU A 227 -16.01 -3.78 -6.18
CA LEU A 227 -15.44 -3.29 -7.44
C LEU A 227 -15.01 -4.47 -8.28
N LYS A 228 -15.42 -4.49 -9.56
CA LYS A 228 -14.80 -5.33 -10.58
C LYS A 228 -13.71 -4.50 -11.26
N VAL A 229 -12.50 -5.05 -11.36
CA VAL A 229 -11.37 -4.36 -11.98
C VAL A 229 -11.67 -3.98 -13.45
N ASP A 230 -11.14 -2.84 -13.86
CA ASP A 230 -11.04 -2.45 -15.26
C ASP A 230 -9.79 -3.12 -15.86
N GLU A 231 -9.99 -4.32 -16.41
CA GLU A 231 -8.89 -5.18 -16.89
C GLU A 231 -8.06 -4.51 -18.00
N GLU A 232 -8.70 -3.77 -18.91
CA GLU A 232 -8.00 -3.08 -20.00
C GLU A 232 -7.06 -1.99 -19.47
N LYS A 233 -7.52 -1.23 -18.48
CA LYS A 233 -6.65 -0.21 -17.84
C LYS A 233 -5.55 -0.85 -17.02
N LEU A 234 -5.84 -1.93 -16.29
CA LEU A 234 -4.80 -2.64 -15.54
C LEU A 234 -3.77 -3.24 -16.49
N LYS A 235 -4.20 -3.87 -17.58
CA LYS A 235 -3.30 -4.41 -18.61
C LYS A 235 -2.42 -3.32 -19.22
N SER A 236 -3.01 -2.18 -19.61
CA SER A 236 -2.24 -1.05 -20.15
C SER A 236 -1.21 -0.54 -19.15
N TYR A 237 -1.58 -0.42 -17.87
CA TYR A 237 -0.67 -0.03 -16.81
C TYR A 237 0.48 -1.02 -16.63
N MET A 238 0.19 -2.33 -16.60
CA MET A 238 1.22 -3.36 -16.47
C MET A 238 2.20 -3.32 -17.63
N LEU A 239 1.72 -3.19 -18.86
CA LEU A 239 2.57 -3.09 -20.06
C LEU A 239 3.42 -1.82 -20.07
N GLU A 240 2.87 -0.69 -19.63
CA GLU A 240 3.58 0.60 -19.66
C GLU A 240 4.70 0.68 -18.63
N TYR A 241 4.49 0.12 -17.43
CA TYR A 241 5.38 0.37 -16.29
C TYR A 241 6.20 -0.83 -15.83
N PHE A 242 5.84 -2.05 -16.21
CA PHE A 242 6.52 -3.26 -15.73
C PHE A 242 7.06 -4.16 -16.84
N TYR A 243 6.55 -4.00 -18.04
CA TYR A 243 7.00 -4.80 -19.19
C TYR A 243 7.42 -3.82 -20.28
N ASP A 244 8.72 -3.70 -20.52
CA ASP A 244 9.23 -2.88 -21.60
C ASP A 244 8.56 -3.31 -22.90
N GLN A 245 7.93 -2.35 -23.56
CA GLN A 245 7.55 -2.51 -24.96
C GLN A 245 8.87 -2.35 -25.75
N GLU A 246 9.68 -3.39 -25.81
CA GLU A 246 10.68 -3.46 -26.85
C GLU A 246 9.95 -3.43 -28.19
N ALA A 247 10.18 -2.33 -28.89
CA ALA A 247 9.67 -2.08 -30.23
C ALA A 247 10.33 -3.01 -31.25
#